data_ced3b81b3c78de905263eb400d7c964b
#
_entry.id   ced3b81b3c78de905263eb400d7c964b
#
_cell.length_a   1.000
_cell.length_b   1.000
_cell.length_c   1.000
_cell.angle_alpha   90.00
_cell.angle_beta   90.00
_cell.angle_gamma   90.00
#
_symmetry.space_group_name_H-M   'P 1'
#
loop_
_entity.id
_entity.type
_entity.pdbx_description
1 polymer ?
#
loop_
_entity_poly.entity_id
_entity_poly.type
_entity_poly.pdbx_seq_one_letter_code
_entity_poly.pdbx_strand_id
1 'polypeptide(L)'
;GVNPSPGQGRRRGAGPQTRPKAANKKAPASRSDADNQPVTQYAMLSDYLSTVDWSRAQFAMTAIYHWLFVPLTLGLGFLIAIMETLYVRTGDEFWKRTTKFWMRLFGINFAIGVATGLIFEFGTNWSNYSHFVGDIFGAPLAIEGILAFFLESTFIAVMFFGWRKVSRGFHLTATWLTAFGANLSAWWILVANSWMQYPVGCDFNLETVRNEMTSFSAVALSPVAVNKFFHTVTSSFVLAALFVVGVSAWYLLRRREQQMARKSIAIASAFGFVFALVTAFTGDRSGAIVARVQPMKLAAMEALYDGQQGAPLTAVGILRPEAQRTGGDAFYFRIDIPKMLSLMSFRSADAFVPGINDLVYGNEEYGVMPASEKIERGRVAVEELGRYRTAREKGDTAAITEIEAKFDRSTPQGAEFLREHFAYFGYGYLSSPEQIVPDVP
;
A
#
# COMPACT_ATOMS: atom_id res chain seq x y z
N GLY A 1 23.20 -54.71 5.95
CA GLY A 1 24.26 -55.67 6.00
C GLY A 1 25.57 -55.01 5.59
N VAL A 2 26.50 -55.11 6.56
CA VAL A 2 27.94 -55.38 6.41
C VAL A 2 28.84 -54.30 5.79
N ASN A 3 29.58 -53.63 6.68
CA ASN A 3 30.95 -53.14 6.51
C ASN A 3 31.93 -54.34 6.24
N PRO A 4 33.13 -54.19 5.69
CA PRO A 4 34.24 -53.61 6.43
C PRO A 4 35.38 -52.92 5.61
N SER A 5 36.20 -52.11 6.34
CA SER A 5 37.62 -51.78 6.05
C SER A 5 38.53 -53.01 6.21
N PRO A 6 39.92 -53.01 6.13
CA PRO A 6 40.94 -51.95 5.92
C PRO A 6 42.19 -52.44 5.08
N GLY A 7 43.26 -51.56 5.01
CA GLY A 7 44.65 -52.02 4.65
C GLY A 7 45.56 -50.85 4.22
N GLN A 8 46.38 -50.27 5.08
CA GLN A 8 47.81 -50.48 5.37
C GLN A 8 48.69 -50.58 4.08
N GLY A 9 49.65 -49.71 3.87
CA GLY A 9 50.88 -49.50 4.48
C GLY A 9 51.98 -48.99 3.55
N ARG A 10 52.95 -48.33 4.11
CA ARG A 10 54.39 -48.32 3.96
C ARG A 10 55.14 -47.03 3.62
N ARG A 11 55.82 -46.67 4.62
CA ARG A 11 57.07 -45.92 4.91
C ARG A 11 58.16 -45.92 3.82
N ARG A 12 58.90 -44.78 3.78
CA ARG A 12 60.39 -44.52 3.85
C ARG A 12 60.67 -43.31 2.94
N GLY A 13 61.52 -42.34 3.24
CA GLY A 13 62.63 -42.27 4.11
C GLY A 13 63.20 -40.83 4.20
N ALA A 14 64.02 -40.61 5.16
CA ALA A 14 64.61 -39.41 5.66
C ALA A 14 65.86 -38.90 4.92
N GLY A 15 66.11 -37.56 5.05
CA GLY A 15 67.46 -36.97 5.11
C GLY A 15 67.59 -35.72 4.28
N PRO A 16 68.56 -34.83 4.58
CA PRO A 16 68.89 -34.21 5.87
C PRO A 16 68.78 -32.66 5.86
N GLN A 17 68.90 -32.11 7.05
CA GLN A 17 68.89 -30.66 7.36
C GLN A 17 70.04 -29.90 6.76
N THR A 18 69.75 -28.69 6.23
CA THR A 18 70.69 -27.56 6.23
C THR A 18 69.98 -26.28 6.64
N ARG A 19 70.40 -25.72 7.75
CA ARG A 19 70.13 -24.31 8.11
C ARG A 19 70.99 -23.39 7.29
N PRO A 20 70.47 -22.24 6.88
CA PRO A 20 71.25 -21.02 6.90
C PRO A 20 70.56 -19.78 7.51
N LYS A 21 71.37 -19.11 8.27
CA LYS A 21 71.59 -17.68 8.49
C LYS A 21 70.40 -16.71 8.65
N ALA A 22 70.41 -16.11 9.84
CA ALA A 22 69.71 -14.92 10.23
C ALA A 22 69.80 -13.80 9.16
N ALA A 23 68.66 -13.26 8.80
CA ALA A 23 68.53 -12.00 8.08
C ALA A 23 67.58 -11.07 8.80
N ASN A 24 68.10 -10.00 9.26
CA ASN A 24 67.63 -8.67 9.58
C ASN A 24 66.14 -8.50 9.81
N LYS A 25 65.76 -8.28 11.07
CA LYS A 25 64.47 -7.71 11.49
C LYS A 25 64.39 -6.27 10.97
N LYS A 26 63.58 -6.06 9.93
CA LYS A 26 62.99 -4.74 9.69
C LYS A 26 61.76 -4.62 10.58
N ALA A 27 61.66 -3.53 11.30
CA ALA A 27 60.56 -3.15 12.14
C ALA A 27 59.24 -3.20 11.34
N PRO A 28 58.08 -3.57 11.97
CA PRO A 28 56.80 -3.50 11.29
C PRO A 28 56.46 -2.04 11.01
N ALA A 29 56.24 -1.73 9.75
CA ALA A 29 55.63 -0.45 9.34
C ALA A 29 54.34 -0.21 10.10
N SER A 30 54.16 0.98 10.60
CA SER A 30 53.02 1.46 11.36
C SER A 30 51.70 1.15 10.61
N ARG A 31 50.80 0.47 11.30
CA ARG A 31 49.41 0.33 10.88
C ARG A 31 48.69 1.66 10.96
N SER A 32 48.92 2.56 10.05
CA SER A 32 48.18 3.83 10.05
C SER A 32 47.67 4.30 8.68
N ASP A 33 48.00 3.62 7.57
CA ASP A 33 47.64 4.12 6.24
C ASP A 33 46.80 3.13 5.40
N ALA A 34 46.38 2.01 5.97
CA ALA A 34 45.52 1.02 5.26
C ALA A 34 44.05 1.06 5.65
N ASP A 35 43.68 1.77 6.71
CA ASP A 35 42.30 1.79 7.23
C ASP A 35 41.50 3.05 6.84
N ASN A 36 42.02 3.88 5.97
CA ASN A 36 41.32 5.06 5.43
C ASN A 36 40.91 4.85 3.97
N GLN A 37 40.29 3.70 3.68
CA GLN A 37 39.58 3.54 2.43
C GLN A 37 38.09 3.70 2.66
N PRO A 38 37.47 4.77 2.13
CA PRO A 38 35.98 4.92 2.17
C PRO A 38 35.24 3.84 1.38
N VAL A 39 35.97 2.96 0.70
CA VAL A 39 35.46 1.91 -0.19
C VAL A 39 34.62 0.85 0.55
N THR A 40 35.01 0.50 1.79
CA THR A 40 34.30 -0.58 2.51
C THR A 40 32.93 -0.16 3.05
N GLN A 41 32.80 1.10 3.45
CA GLN A 41 31.53 1.63 3.94
C GLN A 41 30.54 1.91 2.79
N TYR A 42 31.05 2.40 1.66
CA TYR A 42 30.26 2.58 0.45
C TYR A 42 29.83 1.25 -0.17
N ALA A 43 30.68 0.23 -0.17
CA ALA A 43 30.34 -1.10 -0.67
C ALA A 43 29.26 -1.76 0.19
N MET A 44 29.37 -1.71 1.55
CA MET A 44 28.33 -2.23 2.43
C MET A 44 27.02 -1.43 2.32
N LEU A 45 27.08 -0.12 2.15
CA LEU A 45 25.91 0.72 1.95
C LEU A 45 25.27 0.47 0.58
N SER A 46 26.06 0.26 -0.47
CA SER A 46 25.56 -0.08 -1.80
C SER A 46 24.92 -1.46 -1.84
N ASP A 47 25.47 -2.45 -1.14
CA ASP A 47 24.86 -3.79 -1.04
C ASP A 47 23.56 -3.75 -0.22
N TYR A 48 23.51 -2.99 0.86
CA TYR A 48 22.29 -2.80 1.63
C TYR A 48 21.21 -2.05 0.83
N LEU A 49 21.57 -0.94 0.17
CA LEU A 49 20.66 -0.18 -0.69
C LEU A 49 20.17 -1.02 -1.87
N SER A 50 21.05 -1.82 -2.49
CA SER A 50 20.64 -2.69 -3.60
C SER A 50 19.60 -3.73 -3.15
N THR A 51 19.71 -4.32 -1.96
CA THR A 51 18.72 -5.26 -1.43
C THR A 51 17.37 -4.58 -1.17
N VAL A 52 17.38 -3.38 -0.59
CA VAL A 52 16.18 -2.59 -0.36
C VAL A 52 15.53 -2.17 -1.68
N ASP A 53 16.33 -1.72 -2.64
CA ASP A 53 15.83 -1.29 -3.94
C ASP A 53 15.24 -2.45 -4.75
N TRP A 54 15.86 -3.63 -4.71
CA TRP A 54 15.29 -4.83 -5.31
C TRP A 54 13.98 -5.26 -4.63
N SER A 55 13.90 -5.15 -3.32
CA SER A 55 12.66 -5.42 -2.57
C SER A 55 11.55 -4.44 -2.93
N ARG A 56 11.87 -3.15 -3.04
CA ARG A 56 10.93 -2.11 -3.51
C ARG A 56 10.49 -2.34 -4.96
N ALA A 57 11.43 -2.66 -5.84
CA ALA A 57 11.13 -2.95 -7.23
C ALA A 57 10.23 -4.19 -7.37
N GLN A 58 10.49 -5.25 -6.62
CA GLN A 58 9.67 -6.46 -6.59
C GLN A 58 8.26 -6.16 -6.09
N PHE A 59 8.12 -5.40 -5.00
CA PHE A 59 6.83 -4.97 -4.49
C PHE A 59 6.07 -4.12 -5.52
N ALA A 60 6.72 -3.10 -6.06
CA ALA A 60 6.13 -2.20 -7.05
C ALA A 60 5.66 -2.98 -8.30
N MET A 61 6.49 -3.87 -8.81
CA MET A 61 6.15 -4.69 -9.98
C MET A 61 4.93 -5.59 -9.70
N THR A 62 4.88 -6.25 -8.54
CA THR A 62 3.76 -7.12 -8.16
C THR A 62 2.48 -6.30 -7.98
N ALA A 63 2.55 -5.18 -7.27
CA ALA A 63 1.41 -4.31 -7.01
C ALA A 63 0.87 -3.68 -8.30
N ILE A 64 1.73 -3.10 -9.14
CA ILE A 64 1.34 -2.46 -10.40
C ILE A 64 0.75 -3.51 -11.35
N TYR A 65 1.39 -4.68 -11.46
CA TYR A 65 0.90 -5.74 -12.33
C TYR A 65 -0.47 -6.26 -11.90
N HIS A 66 -0.68 -6.50 -10.59
CA HIS A 66 -1.97 -6.86 -10.03
C HIS A 66 -3.02 -5.77 -10.31
N TRP A 67 -2.65 -4.51 -10.12
CA TRP A 67 -3.53 -3.36 -10.29
C TRP A 67 -3.98 -3.12 -11.75
N LEU A 68 -3.31 -3.69 -12.74
CA LEU A 68 -3.78 -3.65 -14.13
C LEU A 68 -5.09 -4.44 -14.33
N PHE A 69 -5.31 -5.48 -13.55
CA PHE A 69 -6.41 -6.43 -13.73
C PHE A 69 -7.60 -6.14 -12.80
N VAL A 70 -7.32 -5.71 -11.57
CA VAL A 70 -8.36 -5.52 -10.54
C VAL A 70 -9.41 -4.49 -10.93
N PRO A 71 -9.08 -3.25 -11.31
CA PRO A 71 -10.08 -2.25 -11.67
C PRO A 71 -10.95 -2.68 -12.85
N LEU A 72 -10.34 -3.37 -13.80
CA LEU A 72 -11.08 -3.89 -14.96
C LEU A 72 -12.06 -4.98 -14.55
N THR A 73 -11.66 -5.88 -13.64
CA THR A 73 -12.56 -6.92 -13.09
C THR A 73 -13.76 -6.29 -12.39
N LEU A 74 -13.53 -5.33 -11.50
CA LEU A 74 -14.58 -4.68 -10.70
C LEU A 74 -15.67 -4.04 -11.59
N GLY A 75 -15.25 -3.28 -12.60
CA GLY A 75 -16.20 -2.56 -13.46
C GLY A 75 -16.79 -3.39 -14.59
N LEU A 76 -15.99 -4.27 -15.21
CA LEU A 76 -16.46 -5.07 -16.33
C LEU A 76 -17.52 -6.09 -15.91
N GLY A 77 -17.43 -6.63 -14.67
CA GLY A 77 -18.45 -7.49 -14.10
C GLY A 77 -19.84 -6.84 -14.08
N PHE A 78 -19.93 -5.57 -13.66
CA PHE A 78 -21.19 -4.80 -13.66
C PHE A 78 -21.71 -4.54 -15.08
N LEU A 79 -20.84 -4.15 -16.01
CA LEU A 79 -21.24 -3.93 -17.41
C LEU A 79 -21.78 -5.21 -18.06
N ILE A 80 -21.18 -6.36 -17.78
CA ILE A 80 -21.64 -7.66 -18.22
C ILE A 80 -23.02 -7.98 -17.63
N ALA A 81 -23.19 -7.79 -16.32
CA ALA A 81 -24.46 -8.03 -15.64
C ALA A 81 -25.60 -7.14 -16.19
N ILE A 82 -25.30 -5.88 -16.53
CA ILE A 82 -26.24 -4.98 -17.20
C ILE A 82 -26.64 -5.53 -18.60
N MET A 83 -25.66 -5.95 -19.38
CA MET A 83 -25.90 -6.49 -20.72
C MET A 83 -26.69 -7.81 -20.66
N GLU A 84 -26.41 -8.66 -19.68
CA GLU A 84 -27.16 -9.89 -19.44
C GLU A 84 -28.60 -9.61 -18.96
N THR A 85 -28.77 -8.56 -18.14
CA THR A 85 -30.13 -8.12 -17.74
C THR A 85 -30.95 -7.73 -18.96
N LEU A 86 -30.35 -7.07 -19.94
CA LEU A 86 -31.03 -6.77 -21.20
C LEU A 86 -31.41 -8.03 -21.96
N TYR A 87 -30.51 -9.04 -22.01
CA TYR A 87 -30.85 -10.34 -22.61
C TYR A 87 -32.05 -11.00 -21.92
N VAL A 88 -32.06 -11.07 -20.60
CA VAL A 88 -33.13 -11.74 -19.85
C VAL A 88 -34.47 -11.02 -20.02
N ARG A 89 -34.46 -9.66 -20.07
CA ARG A 89 -35.66 -8.85 -20.23
C ARG A 89 -36.23 -8.85 -21.65
N THR A 90 -35.37 -8.84 -22.66
CA THR A 90 -35.79 -8.71 -24.06
C THR A 90 -35.89 -10.04 -24.78
N GLY A 91 -35.22 -11.08 -24.30
CA GLY A 91 -35.08 -12.37 -24.99
C GLY A 91 -34.21 -12.34 -26.23
N ASP A 92 -33.60 -11.18 -26.57
CA ASP A 92 -32.81 -11.00 -27.81
C ASP A 92 -31.46 -11.69 -27.71
N GLU A 93 -31.23 -12.68 -28.56
CA GLU A 93 -29.97 -13.44 -28.65
C GLU A 93 -28.75 -12.56 -29.00
N PHE A 94 -29.00 -11.37 -29.54
CA PHE A 94 -27.95 -10.37 -29.75
C PHE A 94 -27.26 -10.01 -28.39
N TRP A 95 -28.04 -9.72 -27.35
CA TRP A 95 -27.50 -9.38 -26.04
C TRP A 95 -26.75 -10.56 -25.40
N LYS A 96 -27.25 -11.77 -25.59
CA LYS A 96 -26.54 -12.98 -25.11
C LYS A 96 -25.17 -13.14 -25.79
N ARG A 97 -25.06 -12.90 -27.10
CA ARG A 97 -23.76 -12.96 -27.79
C ARG A 97 -22.83 -11.86 -27.32
N THR A 98 -23.33 -10.65 -27.13
CA THR A 98 -22.59 -9.51 -26.61
C THR A 98 -22.09 -9.77 -25.20
N THR A 99 -22.95 -10.27 -24.29
CA THR A 99 -22.57 -10.66 -22.93
C THR A 99 -21.45 -11.71 -22.94
N LYS A 100 -21.59 -12.77 -23.73
CA LYS A 100 -20.56 -13.82 -23.85
C LYS A 100 -19.23 -13.30 -24.40
N PHE A 101 -19.23 -12.32 -25.26
CA PHE A 101 -18.01 -11.69 -25.76
C PHE A 101 -17.26 -11.01 -24.61
N TRP A 102 -17.93 -10.17 -23.85
CA TRP A 102 -17.33 -9.44 -22.71
C TRP A 102 -16.96 -10.39 -21.57
N MET A 103 -17.75 -11.44 -21.32
CA MET A 103 -17.41 -12.48 -20.34
C MET A 103 -16.08 -13.16 -20.62
N ARG A 104 -15.73 -13.42 -21.87
CA ARG A 104 -14.45 -14.05 -22.22
C ARG A 104 -13.28 -13.15 -21.83
N LEU A 105 -13.38 -11.86 -22.11
CA LEU A 105 -12.35 -10.88 -21.72
C LEU A 105 -12.27 -10.75 -20.19
N PHE A 106 -13.42 -10.71 -19.54
CA PHE A 106 -13.52 -10.72 -18.08
C PHE A 106 -12.81 -11.95 -17.48
N GLY A 107 -13.08 -13.15 -18.00
CA GLY A 107 -12.51 -14.39 -17.47
C GLY A 107 -10.98 -14.45 -17.55
N ILE A 108 -10.40 -13.99 -18.67
CA ILE A 108 -8.95 -13.91 -18.82
C ILE A 108 -8.38 -12.93 -17.78
N ASN A 109 -8.97 -11.75 -17.71
CA ASN A 109 -8.57 -10.70 -16.77
C ASN A 109 -8.67 -11.15 -15.31
N PHE A 110 -9.80 -11.77 -14.96
CA PHE A 110 -10.07 -12.29 -13.62
C PHE A 110 -9.04 -13.36 -13.20
N ALA A 111 -8.76 -14.33 -14.06
CA ALA A 111 -7.81 -15.40 -13.74
C ALA A 111 -6.39 -14.86 -13.43
N ILE A 112 -5.93 -13.87 -14.20
CA ILE A 112 -4.63 -13.24 -13.96
C ILE A 112 -4.68 -12.38 -12.69
N GLY A 113 -5.77 -11.63 -12.49
CA GLY A 113 -5.98 -10.81 -11.30
C GLY A 113 -5.92 -11.62 -10.02
N VAL A 114 -6.64 -12.76 -9.95
CA VAL A 114 -6.63 -13.67 -8.78
C VAL A 114 -5.23 -14.24 -8.54
N ALA A 115 -4.56 -14.75 -9.58
CA ALA A 115 -3.23 -15.33 -9.44
C ALA A 115 -2.21 -14.32 -8.88
N THR A 116 -2.25 -13.08 -9.35
CA THR A 116 -1.35 -12.01 -8.89
C THR A 116 -1.72 -11.49 -7.50
N GLY A 117 -3.01 -11.48 -7.14
CA GLY A 117 -3.48 -11.12 -5.81
C GLY A 117 -3.03 -12.09 -4.73
N LEU A 118 -3.12 -13.39 -4.99
CA LEU A 118 -2.63 -14.42 -4.07
C LEU A 118 -1.13 -14.28 -3.78
N ILE A 119 -0.32 -13.94 -4.79
CA ILE A 119 1.11 -13.69 -4.62
C ILE A 119 1.33 -12.43 -3.75
N PHE A 120 0.55 -11.40 -3.96
CA PHE A 120 0.65 -10.14 -3.26
C PHE A 120 0.28 -10.26 -1.77
N GLU A 121 -0.87 -10.87 -1.47
CA GLU A 121 -1.44 -10.92 -0.11
C GLU A 121 -0.82 -12.02 0.76
N PHE A 122 -0.74 -13.24 0.23
CA PHE A 122 -0.33 -14.41 1.00
C PHE A 122 1.12 -14.85 0.72
N GLY A 123 1.76 -14.25 -0.29
CA GLY A 123 3.11 -14.58 -0.71
C GLY A 123 4.19 -13.73 -0.03
N THR A 124 5.00 -13.09 -0.85
CA THR A 124 6.26 -12.45 -0.42
C THR A 124 6.11 -11.09 0.24
N ASN A 125 4.99 -10.35 -0.01
CA ASN A 125 4.96 -8.93 0.33
C ASN A 125 4.41 -8.64 1.72
N TRP A 126 3.33 -9.31 2.15
CA TRP A 126 2.65 -9.00 3.40
C TRP A 126 2.76 -10.05 4.49
N SER A 127 3.46 -11.16 4.27
CA SER A 127 3.56 -12.26 5.24
C SER A 127 4.10 -11.82 6.60
N ASN A 128 5.19 -11.06 6.63
CA ASN A 128 5.76 -10.55 7.88
C ASN A 128 4.89 -9.49 8.54
N TYR A 129 4.33 -8.58 7.74
CA TYR A 129 3.43 -7.55 8.23
C TYR A 129 2.17 -8.14 8.88
N SER A 130 1.56 -9.14 8.25
CA SER A 130 0.39 -9.86 8.77
C SER A 130 0.67 -10.54 10.11
N HIS A 131 1.93 -10.92 10.39
CA HIS A 131 2.30 -11.48 11.68
C HIS A 131 2.25 -10.44 12.82
N PHE A 132 2.67 -9.20 12.55
CA PHE A 132 2.67 -8.13 13.55
C PHE A 132 1.29 -7.53 13.84
N VAL A 133 0.43 -7.48 12.84
CA VAL A 133 -0.93 -6.90 12.93
C VAL A 133 -2.00 -7.95 12.66
N GLY A 134 -1.73 -9.22 12.98
CA GLY A 134 -2.55 -10.37 12.62
C GLY A 134 -4.02 -10.24 13.04
N ASP A 135 -4.30 -9.72 14.23
CA ASP A 135 -5.67 -9.54 14.71
C ASP A 135 -6.47 -8.54 13.88
N ILE A 136 -5.81 -7.47 13.43
CA ILE A 136 -6.46 -6.39 12.69
C ILE A 136 -6.58 -6.75 11.21
N PHE A 137 -5.53 -7.34 10.65
CA PHE A 137 -5.46 -7.71 9.24
C PHE A 137 -6.14 -9.05 8.95
N GLY A 138 -6.02 -10.00 9.88
CA GLY A 138 -6.52 -11.35 9.70
C GLY A 138 -8.04 -11.42 9.60
N ALA A 139 -8.78 -10.61 10.37
CA ALA A 139 -10.23 -10.60 10.33
C ALA A 139 -10.79 -10.14 8.96
N PRO A 140 -10.38 -8.99 8.38
CA PRO A 140 -10.76 -8.61 7.02
C PRO A 140 -10.37 -9.64 5.97
N LEU A 141 -9.14 -10.16 5.99
CA LEU A 141 -8.67 -11.17 5.02
C LEU A 141 -9.40 -12.51 5.16
N ALA A 142 -9.72 -12.95 6.38
CA ALA A 142 -10.50 -14.16 6.60
C ALA A 142 -11.93 -14.02 6.05
N ILE A 143 -12.58 -12.87 6.28
CA ILE A 143 -13.90 -12.59 5.73
C ILE A 143 -13.85 -12.51 4.20
N GLU A 144 -12.82 -11.88 3.64
CA GLU A 144 -12.59 -11.86 2.19
C GLU A 144 -12.48 -13.27 1.62
N GLY A 145 -11.61 -14.11 2.19
CA GLY A 145 -11.41 -15.48 1.74
C GLY A 145 -12.67 -16.33 1.85
N ILE A 146 -13.40 -16.24 2.96
CA ILE A 146 -14.59 -17.07 3.21
C ILE A 146 -15.82 -16.58 2.42
N LEU A 147 -16.11 -15.27 2.45
CA LEU A 147 -17.33 -14.74 1.83
C LEU A 147 -17.11 -14.34 0.37
N ALA A 148 -16.15 -13.47 0.11
CA ALA A 148 -15.97 -12.91 -1.22
C ALA A 148 -15.42 -13.95 -2.20
N PHE A 149 -14.32 -14.60 -1.87
CA PHE A 149 -13.67 -15.56 -2.76
C PHE A 149 -14.53 -16.82 -3.03
N PHE A 150 -15.21 -17.36 -2.00
CA PHE A 150 -16.14 -18.49 -2.21
C PHE A 150 -17.34 -18.08 -3.04
N LEU A 151 -17.88 -16.89 -2.81
CA LEU A 151 -18.99 -16.37 -3.60
C LEU A 151 -18.58 -16.19 -5.05
N GLU A 152 -17.42 -15.61 -5.30
CA GLU A 152 -16.90 -15.44 -6.64
C GLU A 152 -16.63 -16.79 -7.33
N SER A 153 -15.86 -17.67 -6.71
CA SER A 153 -15.45 -18.95 -7.31
C SER A 153 -16.66 -19.84 -7.65
N THR A 154 -17.69 -19.84 -6.82
CA THR A 154 -18.92 -20.59 -7.04
C THR A 154 -19.72 -20.02 -8.20
N PHE A 155 -19.98 -18.72 -8.20
CA PHE A 155 -20.87 -18.11 -9.18
C PHE A 155 -20.18 -17.83 -10.53
N ILE A 156 -18.87 -17.63 -10.55
CA ILE A 156 -18.12 -17.53 -11.83
C ILE A 156 -18.20 -18.84 -12.64
N ALA A 157 -18.19 -19.99 -11.97
CA ALA A 157 -18.38 -21.27 -12.66
C ALA A 157 -19.79 -21.35 -13.30
N VAL A 158 -20.84 -20.90 -12.62
CA VAL A 158 -22.19 -20.81 -13.20
C VAL A 158 -22.23 -19.80 -14.35
N MET A 159 -21.63 -18.62 -14.19
CA MET A 159 -21.55 -17.57 -15.19
C MET A 159 -20.92 -18.06 -16.50
N PHE A 160 -19.87 -18.86 -16.45
CA PHE A 160 -19.20 -19.38 -17.66
C PHE A 160 -19.86 -20.64 -18.23
N PHE A 161 -20.27 -21.58 -17.37
CA PHE A 161 -20.69 -22.93 -17.78
C PHE A 161 -22.20 -23.18 -17.64
N GLY A 162 -22.94 -22.23 -17.04
CA GLY A 162 -24.36 -22.36 -16.72
C GLY A 162 -25.34 -22.11 -17.86
N TRP A 163 -24.93 -21.48 -18.98
CA TRP A 163 -25.80 -21.00 -20.08
C TRP A 163 -26.85 -22.00 -20.59
N ARG A 164 -26.60 -23.30 -20.51
CA ARG A 164 -27.49 -24.37 -20.95
C ARG A 164 -27.96 -25.27 -19.81
N LYS A 165 -27.44 -25.05 -18.59
CA LYS A 165 -27.64 -25.94 -17.44
C LYS A 165 -28.60 -25.39 -16.41
N VAL A 166 -28.78 -24.06 -16.37
CA VAL A 166 -29.62 -23.38 -15.39
C VAL A 166 -30.61 -22.44 -16.08
N SER A 167 -31.63 -22.00 -15.34
CA SER A 167 -32.59 -21.02 -15.84
C SER A 167 -31.91 -19.67 -16.13
N ARG A 168 -32.51 -18.88 -17.06
CA ARG A 168 -31.98 -17.53 -17.41
C ARG A 168 -31.88 -16.61 -16.20
N GLY A 169 -32.91 -16.67 -15.32
CA GLY A 169 -32.92 -15.85 -14.11
C GLY A 169 -31.82 -16.24 -13.13
N PHE A 170 -31.62 -17.53 -12.89
CA PHE A 170 -30.56 -18.01 -12.01
C PHE A 170 -29.16 -17.66 -12.56
N HIS A 171 -28.98 -17.78 -13.88
CA HIS A 171 -27.72 -17.39 -14.54
C HIS A 171 -27.44 -15.89 -14.34
N LEU A 172 -28.42 -15.04 -14.57
CA LEU A 172 -28.31 -13.61 -14.33
C LEU A 172 -27.98 -13.29 -12.86
N THR A 173 -28.65 -13.97 -11.92
CA THR A 173 -28.34 -13.83 -10.49
C THR A 173 -26.87 -14.21 -10.21
N ALA A 174 -26.39 -15.32 -10.79
CA ALA A 174 -24.98 -15.70 -10.64
C ALA A 174 -24.01 -14.65 -11.19
N THR A 175 -24.32 -14.03 -12.32
CA THR A 175 -23.50 -12.96 -12.90
C THR A 175 -23.48 -11.72 -12.00
N TRP A 176 -24.62 -11.31 -11.45
CA TRP A 176 -24.67 -10.22 -10.47
C TRP A 176 -23.94 -10.54 -9.18
N LEU A 177 -24.07 -11.77 -8.66
CA LEU A 177 -23.35 -12.20 -7.45
C LEU A 177 -21.84 -12.25 -7.66
N THR A 178 -21.37 -12.66 -8.85
CA THR A 178 -19.94 -12.57 -9.21
C THR A 178 -19.46 -11.11 -9.21
N ALA A 179 -20.23 -10.20 -9.83
CA ALA A 179 -19.87 -8.79 -9.85
C ALA A 179 -19.84 -8.14 -8.45
N PHE A 180 -20.82 -8.47 -7.60
CA PHE A 180 -20.85 -8.00 -6.22
C PHE A 180 -19.77 -8.65 -5.35
N GLY A 181 -19.47 -9.94 -5.56
CA GLY A 181 -18.42 -10.65 -4.85
C GLY A 181 -17.06 -9.99 -5.05
N ALA A 182 -16.70 -9.67 -6.32
CA ALA A 182 -15.46 -8.96 -6.64
C ALA A 182 -15.36 -7.60 -5.93
N ASN A 183 -16.46 -6.86 -5.86
CA ASN A 183 -16.48 -5.58 -5.15
C ASN A 183 -16.48 -5.74 -3.62
N LEU A 184 -17.02 -6.83 -3.09
CA LEU A 184 -16.94 -7.16 -1.67
C LEU A 184 -15.52 -7.55 -1.27
N SER A 185 -14.79 -8.30 -2.12
CA SER A 185 -13.36 -8.55 -1.95
C SER A 185 -12.58 -7.23 -1.89
N ALA A 186 -12.82 -6.32 -2.84
CA ALA A 186 -12.20 -4.99 -2.82
C ALA A 186 -12.50 -4.20 -1.54
N TRP A 187 -13.66 -4.38 -0.90
CA TRP A 187 -13.96 -3.74 0.38
C TRP A 187 -12.97 -4.16 1.46
N TRP A 188 -12.77 -5.45 1.65
CA TRP A 188 -11.95 -5.96 2.74
C TRP A 188 -10.47 -5.61 2.60
N ILE A 189 -9.92 -5.74 1.39
CA ILE A 189 -8.52 -5.34 1.17
C ILE A 189 -8.32 -3.82 1.31
N LEU A 190 -9.32 -3.01 0.94
CA LEU A 190 -9.26 -1.56 1.13
C LEU A 190 -9.46 -1.13 2.58
N VAL A 191 -10.20 -1.90 3.39
CA VAL A 191 -10.25 -1.72 4.85
C VAL A 191 -8.85 -1.90 5.45
N ALA A 192 -8.18 -3.01 5.12
CA ALA A 192 -6.82 -3.29 5.59
C ALA A 192 -5.83 -2.20 5.13
N ASN A 193 -5.86 -1.83 3.86
CA ASN A 193 -5.01 -0.77 3.32
C ASN A 193 -5.30 0.62 3.95
N SER A 194 -6.55 0.89 4.30
CA SER A 194 -6.93 2.15 4.94
C SER A 194 -6.45 2.21 6.39
N TRP A 195 -6.51 1.10 7.10
CA TRP A 195 -6.01 1.01 8.46
C TRP A 195 -4.50 1.28 8.52
N MET A 196 -3.70 0.79 7.56
CA MET A 196 -2.27 1.10 7.48
C MET A 196 -1.97 2.60 7.40
N GLN A 197 -2.88 3.39 6.85
CA GLN A 197 -2.71 4.84 6.70
C GLN A 197 -3.37 5.65 7.82
N TYR A 198 -4.39 5.08 8.44
CA TYR A 198 -5.14 5.69 9.54
C TYR A 198 -5.56 4.59 10.53
N PRO A 199 -4.65 4.20 11.44
CA PRO A 199 -4.89 3.13 12.40
C PRO A 199 -5.91 3.57 13.47
N VAL A 200 -7.12 3.00 13.38
CA VAL A 200 -8.22 3.22 14.32
C VAL A 200 -8.81 1.89 14.75
N GLY A 201 -9.51 1.87 15.88
CA GLY A 201 -10.17 0.67 16.40
C GLY A 201 -9.20 -0.40 16.89
N CYS A 202 -8.01 0.00 17.29
CA CYS A 202 -6.98 -0.85 17.89
C CYS A 202 -6.30 -0.13 19.05
N ASP A 203 -5.81 -0.91 19.99
CA ASP A 203 -4.99 -0.44 21.09
C ASP A 203 -3.70 -1.27 21.18
N PHE A 204 -2.64 -0.60 21.65
CA PHE A 204 -1.37 -1.27 21.85
C PHE A 204 -1.44 -2.10 23.14
N ASN A 205 -1.21 -3.41 23.01
CA ASN A 205 -1.08 -4.32 24.13
C ASN A 205 0.40 -4.44 24.50
N LEU A 206 0.73 -4.01 25.71
CA LEU A 206 2.09 -3.99 26.21
C LEU A 206 2.63 -5.41 26.47
N GLU A 207 1.78 -6.38 26.88
CA GLU A 207 2.20 -7.75 27.15
C GLU A 207 2.59 -8.49 25.88
N THR A 208 1.81 -8.36 24.81
CA THR A 208 2.06 -9.01 23.51
C THR A 208 2.97 -8.20 22.61
N VAL A 209 3.18 -6.92 22.94
CA VAL A 209 3.94 -5.94 22.15
C VAL A 209 3.35 -5.81 20.72
N ARG A 210 2.01 -5.80 20.63
CA ARG A 210 1.26 -5.73 19.37
C ARG A 210 0.12 -4.72 19.46
N ASN A 211 -0.30 -4.24 18.30
CA ASN A 211 -1.59 -3.57 18.19
C ASN A 211 -2.67 -4.66 18.09
N GLU A 212 -3.63 -4.62 18.98
CA GLU A 212 -4.77 -5.55 19.03
C GLU A 212 -6.06 -4.83 18.69
N MET A 213 -6.96 -5.50 18.00
CA MET A 213 -8.23 -4.90 17.58
C MET A 213 -9.18 -4.78 18.76
N THR A 214 -9.62 -3.56 19.04
CA THR A 214 -10.62 -3.27 20.08
C THR A 214 -12.01 -3.02 19.51
N SER A 215 -12.10 -2.62 18.24
CA SER A 215 -13.39 -2.36 17.59
C SER A 215 -13.35 -2.67 16.10
N PHE A 216 -13.90 -3.82 15.71
CA PHE A 216 -14.02 -4.22 14.31
C PHE A 216 -14.81 -3.21 13.47
N SER A 217 -15.89 -2.64 14.01
CA SER A 217 -16.70 -1.65 13.29
C SER A 217 -15.93 -0.35 13.05
N ALA A 218 -15.10 0.10 14.00
CA ALA A 218 -14.26 1.28 13.82
C ALA A 218 -13.20 1.06 12.73
N VAL A 219 -12.64 -0.16 12.62
CA VAL A 219 -11.71 -0.54 11.56
C VAL A 219 -12.44 -0.60 10.21
N ALA A 220 -13.50 -1.41 10.11
CA ALA A 220 -14.18 -1.68 8.85
C ALA A 220 -14.92 -0.46 8.28
N LEU A 221 -15.53 0.36 9.14
CA LEU A 221 -16.35 1.51 8.74
C LEU A 221 -15.64 2.86 8.98
N SER A 222 -14.31 2.85 9.08
CA SER A 222 -13.56 4.11 9.20
C SER A 222 -13.88 5.05 8.03
N PRO A 223 -13.96 6.37 8.25
CA PRO A 223 -14.23 7.33 7.17
C PRO A 223 -13.23 7.21 6.01
N VAL A 224 -11.98 6.82 6.30
CA VAL A 224 -10.92 6.59 5.32
C VAL A 224 -11.24 5.35 4.49
N ALA A 225 -11.62 4.23 5.11
CA ALA A 225 -11.95 2.99 4.42
C ALA A 225 -13.16 3.17 3.51
N VAL A 226 -14.24 3.76 4.05
CA VAL A 226 -15.47 4.01 3.29
C VAL A 226 -15.20 4.88 2.06
N ASN A 227 -14.52 6.02 2.25
CA ASN A 227 -14.23 6.91 1.13
C ASN A 227 -13.30 6.26 0.11
N LYS A 228 -12.26 5.57 0.56
CA LYS A 228 -11.31 4.88 -0.30
C LYS A 228 -11.98 3.80 -1.14
N PHE A 229 -12.88 3.04 -0.54
CA PHE A 229 -13.67 2.03 -1.27
C PHE A 229 -14.50 2.66 -2.39
N PHE A 230 -15.33 3.66 -2.08
CA PHE A 230 -16.16 4.28 -3.10
C PHE A 230 -15.31 4.94 -4.20
N HIS A 231 -14.24 5.63 -3.85
CA HIS A 231 -13.35 6.25 -4.84
C HIS A 231 -12.68 5.21 -5.75
N THR A 232 -12.15 4.14 -5.17
CA THR A 232 -11.46 3.08 -5.93
C THR A 232 -12.43 2.31 -6.83
N VAL A 233 -13.61 1.94 -6.32
CA VAL A 233 -14.61 1.20 -7.11
C VAL A 233 -15.17 2.06 -8.23
N THR A 234 -15.53 3.31 -7.96
CA THR A 234 -16.08 4.18 -9.01
C THR A 234 -15.07 4.54 -10.08
N SER A 235 -13.81 4.75 -9.71
CA SER A 235 -12.72 4.93 -10.70
C SER A 235 -12.47 3.66 -11.53
N SER A 236 -12.61 2.49 -10.92
CA SER A 236 -12.55 1.20 -11.63
C SER A 236 -13.70 1.03 -12.63
N PHE A 237 -14.88 1.53 -12.29
CA PHE A 237 -16.03 1.53 -13.21
C PHE A 237 -15.79 2.46 -14.42
N VAL A 238 -15.16 3.61 -14.21
CA VAL A 238 -14.76 4.51 -15.31
C VAL A 238 -13.73 3.83 -16.21
N LEU A 239 -12.71 3.18 -15.61
CA LEU A 239 -11.69 2.45 -16.36
C LEU A 239 -12.30 1.33 -17.22
N ALA A 240 -13.20 0.52 -16.64
CA ALA A 240 -13.87 -0.55 -17.38
C ALA A 240 -14.76 0.00 -18.52
N ALA A 241 -15.42 1.12 -18.28
CA ALA A 241 -16.21 1.80 -19.31
C ALA A 241 -15.32 2.26 -20.48
N LEU A 242 -14.19 2.89 -20.19
CA LEU A 242 -13.22 3.31 -21.21
C LEU A 242 -12.62 2.11 -21.95
N PHE A 243 -12.35 1.01 -21.27
CA PHE A 243 -11.90 -0.22 -21.89
C PHE A 243 -12.94 -0.76 -22.90
N VAL A 244 -14.22 -0.83 -22.49
CA VAL A 244 -15.31 -1.27 -23.36
C VAL A 244 -15.46 -0.34 -24.56
N VAL A 245 -15.38 0.97 -24.35
CA VAL A 245 -15.42 1.96 -25.45
C VAL A 245 -14.21 1.77 -26.38
N GLY A 246 -13.00 1.63 -25.86
CA GLY A 246 -11.78 1.47 -26.63
C GLY A 246 -11.80 0.21 -27.51
N VAL A 247 -12.13 -0.95 -26.92
CA VAL A 247 -12.26 -2.21 -27.67
C VAL A 247 -13.37 -2.09 -28.74
N SER A 248 -14.52 -1.53 -28.39
CA SER A 248 -15.63 -1.36 -29.33
C SER A 248 -15.28 -0.39 -30.46
N ALA A 249 -14.59 0.71 -30.18
CA ALA A 249 -14.09 1.64 -31.18
C ALA A 249 -13.14 0.96 -32.18
N TRP A 250 -12.25 0.10 -31.67
CA TRP A 250 -11.37 -0.69 -32.54
C TRP A 250 -12.17 -1.60 -33.48
N TYR A 251 -13.25 -2.25 -33.00
CA TYR A 251 -14.14 -3.04 -33.85
C TYR A 251 -14.84 -2.21 -34.91
N LEU A 252 -15.28 -0.98 -34.59
CA LEU A 252 -15.86 -0.06 -35.55
C LEU A 252 -14.87 0.35 -36.63
N LEU A 253 -13.63 0.70 -36.26
CA LEU A 253 -12.57 1.03 -37.22
C LEU A 253 -12.27 -0.13 -38.18
N ARG A 254 -12.32 -1.36 -37.66
CA ARG A 254 -12.15 -2.59 -38.45
C ARG A 254 -13.42 -3.01 -39.20
N ARG A 255 -14.52 -2.27 -39.09
CA ARG A 255 -15.84 -2.55 -39.69
C ARG A 255 -16.39 -3.94 -39.32
N ARG A 256 -16.01 -4.48 -38.15
CA ARG A 256 -16.46 -5.77 -37.62
C ARG A 256 -17.45 -5.58 -36.49
N GLU A 257 -18.44 -6.48 -36.34
CA GLU A 257 -19.41 -6.49 -35.22
C GLU A 257 -19.97 -5.11 -34.85
N GLN A 258 -20.28 -4.28 -35.89
CA GLN A 258 -20.61 -2.86 -35.70
C GLN A 258 -21.81 -2.63 -34.76
N GLN A 259 -22.82 -3.50 -34.82
CA GLN A 259 -23.99 -3.37 -33.94
C GLN A 259 -23.61 -3.61 -32.48
N MET A 260 -22.82 -4.66 -32.21
CA MET A 260 -22.31 -4.95 -30.88
C MET A 260 -21.46 -3.77 -30.35
N ALA A 261 -20.55 -3.28 -31.16
CA ALA A 261 -19.67 -2.18 -30.81
C ALA A 261 -20.45 -0.89 -30.46
N ARG A 262 -21.39 -0.46 -31.32
CA ARG A 262 -22.21 0.74 -31.07
C ARG A 262 -23.04 0.63 -29.80
N LYS A 263 -23.71 -0.50 -29.57
CA LYS A 263 -24.53 -0.72 -28.38
C LYS A 263 -23.68 -0.83 -27.11
N SER A 264 -22.51 -1.48 -27.19
CA SER A 264 -21.55 -1.53 -26.07
C SER A 264 -21.02 -0.14 -25.71
N ILE A 265 -20.64 0.69 -26.71
CA ILE A 265 -20.25 2.08 -26.48
C ILE A 265 -21.36 2.87 -25.76
N ALA A 266 -22.60 2.76 -26.23
CA ALA A 266 -23.71 3.51 -25.64
C ALA A 266 -23.89 3.17 -24.14
N ILE A 267 -23.90 1.88 -23.80
CA ILE A 267 -24.01 1.44 -22.39
C ILE A 267 -22.81 1.88 -21.59
N ALA A 268 -21.60 1.61 -22.08
CA ALA A 268 -20.37 1.91 -21.37
C ALA A 268 -20.17 3.42 -21.18
N SER A 269 -20.48 4.24 -22.19
CA SER A 269 -20.37 5.71 -22.08
C SER A 269 -21.35 6.28 -21.05
N ALA A 270 -22.61 5.82 -21.04
CA ALA A 270 -23.58 6.24 -20.03
C ALA A 270 -23.17 5.83 -18.62
N PHE A 271 -22.74 4.58 -18.45
CA PHE A 271 -22.23 4.04 -17.18
C PHE A 271 -20.98 4.82 -16.72
N GLY A 272 -19.98 4.97 -17.61
CA GLY A 272 -18.74 5.66 -17.31
C GLY A 272 -18.93 7.13 -16.97
N PHE A 273 -19.84 7.82 -17.65
CA PHE A 273 -20.16 9.22 -17.37
C PHE A 273 -20.75 9.41 -15.96
N VAL A 274 -21.71 8.59 -15.57
CA VAL A 274 -22.30 8.65 -14.21
C VAL A 274 -21.21 8.43 -13.16
N PHE A 275 -20.40 7.37 -13.33
CA PHE A 275 -19.37 7.07 -12.35
C PHE A 275 -18.17 8.01 -12.38
N ALA A 276 -17.90 8.70 -13.49
CA ALA A 276 -16.91 9.77 -13.53
C ALA A 276 -17.30 10.95 -12.61
N LEU A 277 -18.59 11.33 -12.60
CA LEU A 277 -19.08 12.36 -11.68
C LEU A 277 -18.97 11.93 -10.21
N VAL A 278 -19.31 10.67 -9.91
CA VAL A 278 -19.15 10.11 -8.55
C VAL A 278 -17.68 10.05 -8.15
N THR A 279 -16.79 9.66 -9.07
CA THR A 279 -15.34 9.62 -8.84
C THR A 279 -14.77 11.00 -8.55
N ALA A 280 -15.21 12.02 -9.27
CA ALA A 280 -14.80 13.41 -8.99
C ALA A 280 -15.21 13.86 -7.58
N PHE A 281 -16.45 13.57 -7.18
CA PHE A 281 -16.94 13.89 -5.83
C PHE A 281 -16.19 13.14 -4.73
N THR A 282 -15.96 11.83 -4.90
CA THR A 282 -15.22 11.02 -3.91
C THR A 282 -13.73 11.36 -3.89
N GLY A 283 -13.17 11.81 -5.03
CA GLY A 283 -11.79 12.30 -5.14
C GLY A 283 -11.57 13.59 -4.35
N ASP A 284 -12.49 14.55 -4.49
CA ASP A 284 -12.48 15.78 -3.69
C ASP A 284 -12.51 15.48 -2.18
N ARG A 285 -13.37 14.53 -1.76
CA ARG A 285 -13.40 14.07 -0.37
C ARG A 285 -12.12 13.37 0.05
N SER A 286 -11.47 12.60 -0.86
CA SER A 286 -10.17 11.98 -0.60
C SER A 286 -9.08 13.00 -0.31
N GLY A 287 -9.02 14.09 -1.08
CA GLY A 287 -8.09 15.20 -0.86
C GLY A 287 -8.23 15.78 0.55
N ALA A 288 -9.47 16.09 0.98
CA ALA A 288 -9.73 16.60 2.33
C ALA A 288 -9.36 15.61 3.45
N ILE A 289 -9.54 14.31 3.23
CA ILE A 289 -9.14 13.28 4.20
C ILE A 289 -7.61 13.19 4.28
N VAL A 290 -6.91 13.12 3.15
CA VAL A 290 -5.44 13.01 3.11
C VAL A 290 -4.79 14.23 3.75
N ALA A 291 -5.30 15.43 3.50
CA ALA A 291 -4.81 16.66 4.13
C ALA A 291 -4.78 16.59 5.65
N ARG A 292 -5.79 15.96 6.26
CA ARG A 292 -5.94 15.88 7.73
C ARG A 292 -5.19 14.68 8.32
N VAL A 293 -5.18 13.56 7.62
CA VAL A 293 -4.68 12.27 8.14
C VAL A 293 -3.21 12.05 7.80
N GLN A 294 -2.79 12.52 6.62
CA GLN A 294 -1.43 12.34 6.12
C GLN A 294 -0.92 13.59 5.39
N PRO A 295 -0.69 14.70 6.12
CA PRO A 295 -0.29 15.98 5.51
C PRO A 295 1.03 15.87 4.72
N MET A 296 2.02 15.10 5.18
CA MET A 296 3.26 14.87 4.44
C MET A 296 3.02 14.18 3.08
N LYS A 297 2.06 13.26 3.03
CA LYS A 297 1.68 12.63 1.76
C LYS A 297 1.03 13.63 0.80
N LEU A 298 0.17 14.51 1.30
CA LEU A 298 -0.40 15.58 0.48
C LEU A 298 0.70 16.49 -0.06
N ALA A 299 1.58 16.97 0.82
CA ALA A 299 2.68 17.85 0.43
C ALA A 299 3.58 17.20 -0.65
N ALA A 300 3.88 15.91 -0.50
CA ALA A 300 4.67 15.17 -1.48
C ALA A 300 3.93 15.01 -2.83
N MET A 301 2.62 14.72 -2.80
CA MET A 301 1.82 14.55 -4.02
C MET A 301 1.72 15.85 -4.84
N GLU A 302 1.70 16.98 -4.16
CA GLU A 302 1.58 18.31 -4.77
C GLU A 302 2.95 18.98 -5.03
N ALA A 303 4.06 18.29 -4.71
CA ALA A 303 5.42 18.86 -4.71
C ALA A 303 5.49 20.20 -3.94
N LEU A 304 4.73 20.31 -2.86
CA LEU A 304 4.64 21.51 -2.02
C LEU A 304 5.78 21.47 -1.01
N TYR A 305 6.92 22.08 -1.33
CA TYR A 305 8.08 22.13 -0.42
C TYR A 305 7.84 23.08 0.73
N ASP A 306 7.37 24.29 0.46
CA ASP A 306 7.03 25.28 1.47
C ASP A 306 5.53 25.47 1.49
N GLY A 307 4.96 25.47 2.70
CA GLY A 307 3.53 25.68 2.88
C GLY A 307 3.12 27.10 2.53
N GLN A 308 1.88 27.25 2.17
CA GLN A 308 1.35 28.56 1.87
C GLN A 308 -0.14 28.69 2.17
N GLN A 309 -0.55 29.90 2.48
CA GLN A 309 -1.94 30.26 2.62
C GLN A 309 -2.55 30.44 1.23
N GLY A 310 -3.75 29.89 1.00
CA GLY A 310 -4.36 29.95 -0.32
C GLY A 310 -3.62 29.15 -1.38
N ALA A 311 -3.11 27.96 -1.02
CA ALA A 311 -2.31 27.11 -1.89
C ALA A 311 -3.04 26.77 -3.20
N PRO A 312 -2.40 26.93 -4.37
CA PRO A 312 -2.95 26.51 -5.65
C PRO A 312 -2.87 24.98 -5.80
N LEU A 313 -3.72 24.44 -6.66
CA LEU A 313 -3.61 23.08 -7.16
C LEU A 313 -2.89 23.10 -8.51
N THR A 314 -1.78 22.40 -8.61
CA THR A 314 -1.06 22.26 -9.90
C THR A 314 -1.78 21.25 -10.78
N ALA A 315 -2.46 21.73 -11.81
CA ALA A 315 -3.20 20.88 -12.76
C ALA A 315 -2.25 20.12 -13.71
N VAL A 316 -1.18 20.77 -14.13
CA VAL A 316 -0.11 20.20 -14.97
C VAL A 316 1.20 20.86 -14.58
N GLY A 317 2.26 20.07 -14.39
CA GLY A 317 3.58 20.58 -14.05
C GLY A 317 4.69 19.67 -14.54
N ILE A 318 5.87 20.26 -14.78
CA ILE A 318 7.12 19.55 -15.04
C ILE A 318 8.01 19.77 -13.83
N LEU A 319 8.21 18.73 -13.04
CA LEU A 319 9.00 18.77 -11.81
C LEU A 319 10.48 19.07 -12.09
N ARG A 320 11.09 19.73 -11.12
CA ARG A 320 12.50 20.03 -11.03
C ARG A 320 13.11 19.23 -9.86
N PRO A 321 13.62 18.02 -10.10
CA PRO A 321 14.04 17.11 -9.04
C PRO A 321 15.10 17.67 -8.09
N GLU A 322 15.98 18.53 -8.61
CA GLU A 322 17.03 19.19 -7.82
C GLU A 322 16.48 20.23 -6.84
N ALA A 323 15.29 20.77 -7.03
CA ALA A 323 14.69 21.77 -6.14
C ALA A 323 14.50 21.25 -4.71
N GLN A 324 14.24 19.97 -4.54
CA GLN A 324 14.14 19.35 -3.23
C GLN A 324 15.42 19.48 -2.39
N ARG A 325 16.60 19.52 -3.04
CA ARG A 325 17.91 19.62 -2.37
C ARG A 325 18.46 21.05 -2.36
N THR A 326 18.15 21.85 -3.37
CA THR A 326 18.73 23.17 -3.58
C THR A 326 17.84 24.33 -3.21
N GLY A 327 16.57 24.04 -2.92
CA GLY A 327 15.53 25.07 -2.73
C GLY A 327 15.07 25.71 -4.06
N GLY A 328 14.07 26.55 -3.98
CA GLY A 328 13.51 27.26 -5.13
C GLY A 328 12.22 26.63 -5.65
N ASP A 329 11.77 27.05 -6.84
CA ASP A 329 10.52 26.55 -7.40
C ASP A 329 10.62 25.06 -7.74
N ALA A 330 9.66 24.27 -7.28
CA ALA A 330 9.58 22.84 -7.50
C ALA A 330 9.35 22.46 -8.98
N PHE A 331 8.99 23.42 -9.81
CA PHE A 331 8.60 23.19 -11.20
C PHE A 331 9.43 24.04 -12.18
N TYR A 332 9.79 23.43 -13.30
CA TYR A 332 10.26 24.17 -14.47
C TYR A 332 9.12 24.90 -15.17
N PHE A 333 7.92 24.31 -15.16
CA PHE A 333 6.69 24.83 -15.72
C PHE A 333 5.52 24.25 -14.97
N ARG A 334 4.49 25.08 -14.68
CA ARG A 334 3.23 24.62 -14.10
C ARG A 334 2.04 25.47 -14.55
N ILE A 335 0.90 24.84 -14.55
CA ILE A 335 -0.41 25.49 -14.70
C ILE A 335 -1.18 25.27 -13.42
N ASP A 336 -1.42 26.35 -12.69
CA ASP A 336 -2.03 26.31 -11.37
C ASP A 336 -3.49 26.77 -11.43
N ILE A 337 -4.31 26.11 -10.61
CA ILE A 337 -5.67 26.59 -10.28
C ILE A 337 -5.56 27.28 -8.93
N PRO A 338 -5.67 28.63 -8.88
CA PRO A 338 -5.44 29.38 -7.65
C PRO A 338 -6.35 28.96 -6.51
N LYS A 339 -5.80 28.87 -5.28
CA LYS A 339 -6.54 28.58 -4.04
C LYS A 339 -7.25 27.21 -3.98
N MET A 340 -7.16 26.41 -5.03
CA MET A 340 -7.93 25.17 -5.15
C MET A 340 -7.43 24.11 -4.17
N LEU A 341 -6.12 24.00 -3.92
CA LEU A 341 -5.58 23.02 -2.97
C LEU A 341 -6.05 23.33 -1.55
N SER A 342 -6.02 24.59 -1.12
CA SER A 342 -6.56 25.02 0.18
C SER A 342 -8.05 24.73 0.30
N LEU A 343 -8.83 25.05 -0.74
CA LEU A 343 -10.27 24.82 -0.77
C LEU A 343 -10.62 23.32 -0.70
N MET A 344 -9.93 22.48 -1.46
CA MET A 344 -10.12 21.02 -1.45
C MET A 344 -9.73 20.41 -0.10
N SER A 345 -8.58 20.82 0.46
CA SER A 345 -8.02 20.24 1.66
C SER A 345 -8.81 20.61 2.92
N PHE A 346 -9.16 21.89 3.07
CA PHE A 346 -9.69 22.43 4.32
C PHE A 346 -11.04 23.14 4.19
N ARG A 347 -11.66 23.13 3.01
CA ARG A 347 -12.94 23.81 2.74
C ARG A 347 -12.90 25.33 2.94
N SER A 348 -11.70 25.90 2.87
CA SER A 348 -11.45 27.34 2.96
C SER A 348 -10.42 27.71 1.90
N ALA A 349 -10.72 28.70 1.08
CA ALA A 349 -9.84 29.16 0.00
C ALA A 349 -8.52 29.79 0.52
N ASP A 350 -8.52 30.28 1.75
CA ASP A 350 -7.39 30.97 2.38
C ASP A 350 -6.76 30.14 3.51
N ALA A 351 -7.09 28.84 3.62
CA ALA A 351 -6.46 27.96 4.61
C ALA A 351 -4.98 27.77 4.28
N PHE A 352 -4.16 27.69 5.32
CA PHE A 352 -2.77 27.29 5.19
C PHE A 352 -2.66 25.80 4.90
N VAL A 353 -1.89 25.43 3.90
CA VAL A 353 -1.52 24.04 3.57
C VAL A 353 -0.04 23.87 3.89
N PRO A 354 0.34 23.03 4.87
CA PRO A 354 1.74 22.83 5.22
C PRO A 354 2.49 22.12 4.10
N GLY A 355 3.69 22.60 3.82
CA GLY A 355 4.62 21.97 2.90
C GLY A 355 5.54 20.95 3.59
N ILE A 356 6.39 20.31 2.80
CA ILE A 356 7.37 19.34 3.30
C ILE A 356 8.28 19.99 4.36
N ASN A 357 8.78 21.19 4.10
CA ASN A 357 9.69 21.90 5.00
C ASN A 357 9.01 22.25 6.33
N ASP A 358 7.75 22.71 6.30
CA ASP A 358 7.00 22.98 7.53
C ASP A 358 6.81 21.72 8.37
N LEU A 359 6.55 20.59 7.73
CA LEU A 359 6.33 19.31 8.42
C LEU A 359 7.62 18.69 8.96
N VAL A 360 8.78 19.04 8.39
CA VAL A 360 10.11 18.59 8.83
C VAL A 360 10.68 19.53 9.90
N TYR A 361 10.72 20.83 9.61
CA TYR A 361 11.42 21.81 10.45
C TYR A 361 10.51 22.58 11.39
N GLY A 362 9.19 22.43 11.21
CA GLY A 362 8.17 23.13 11.99
C GLY A 362 7.79 24.48 11.37
N ASN A 363 6.64 24.99 11.83
CA ASN A 363 6.18 26.34 11.48
C ASN A 363 5.38 26.87 12.67
N GLU A 364 5.99 27.76 13.45
CA GLU A 364 5.40 28.32 14.68
C GLU A 364 4.17 29.17 14.39
N GLU A 365 4.17 29.92 13.28
CA GLU A 365 3.06 30.80 12.89
C GLU A 365 1.75 30.02 12.69
N TYR A 366 1.86 28.80 12.14
CA TYR A 366 0.71 27.94 11.87
C TYR A 366 0.59 26.74 12.82
N GLY A 367 1.41 26.70 13.89
CA GLY A 367 1.36 25.65 14.90
C GLY A 367 1.77 24.26 14.39
N VAL A 368 2.65 24.19 13.41
CA VAL A 368 3.15 22.92 12.88
C VAL A 368 4.35 22.47 13.71
N MET A 369 4.20 21.35 14.42
CA MET A 369 5.25 20.77 15.26
C MET A 369 6.38 20.22 14.39
N PRO A 370 7.66 20.55 14.66
CA PRO A 370 8.82 20.02 13.92
C PRO A 370 9.01 18.51 14.14
N ALA A 371 9.63 17.86 13.17
CA ALA A 371 9.93 16.42 13.29
C ALA A 371 10.94 16.13 14.40
N SER A 372 11.86 17.06 14.71
CA SER A 372 12.81 16.93 15.82
C SER A 372 12.09 16.72 17.16
N GLU A 373 11.04 17.51 17.45
CA GLU A 373 10.23 17.36 18.65
C GLU A 373 9.46 16.04 18.67
N LYS A 374 8.90 15.63 17.52
CA LYS A 374 8.23 14.32 17.39
C LYS A 374 9.19 13.16 17.66
N ILE A 375 10.44 13.29 17.21
CA ILE A 375 11.52 12.31 17.45
C ILE A 375 11.84 12.22 18.94
N GLU A 376 12.01 13.35 19.62
CA GLU A 376 12.28 13.39 21.06
C GLU A 376 11.14 12.77 21.88
N ARG A 377 9.91 13.15 21.57
CA ARG A 377 8.71 12.59 22.23
C ARG A 377 8.61 11.09 22.00
N GLY A 378 8.87 10.63 20.77
CA GLY A 378 8.85 9.22 20.41
C GLY A 378 9.95 8.40 21.07
N ARG A 379 11.15 8.96 21.27
CA ARG A 379 12.26 8.30 21.99
C ARG A 379 11.87 7.93 23.41
N VAL A 380 11.17 8.81 24.13
CA VAL A 380 10.66 8.51 25.47
C VAL A 380 9.80 7.25 25.47
N ALA A 381 8.91 7.10 24.50
CA ALA A 381 8.06 5.90 24.39
C ALA A 381 8.87 4.64 24.03
N VAL A 382 9.88 4.75 23.16
CA VAL A 382 10.77 3.63 22.79
C VAL A 382 11.60 3.19 24.00
N GLU A 383 12.13 4.12 24.78
CA GLU A 383 12.91 3.85 26.00
C GLU A 383 12.07 3.15 27.06
N GLU A 384 10.83 3.65 27.31
CA GLU A 384 9.93 3.01 28.28
C GLU A 384 9.56 1.58 27.86
N LEU A 385 9.33 1.33 26.56
CA LEU A 385 9.10 -0.01 26.06
C LEU A 385 10.35 -0.89 26.22
N GLY A 386 11.55 -0.35 26.03
CA GLY A 386 12.82 -1.03 26.27
C GLY A 386 13.00 -1.39 27.75
N ARG A 387 12.66 -0.47 28.67
CA ARG A 387 12.65 -0.71 30.12
C ARG A 387 11.68 -1.83 30.49
N TYR A 388 10.47 -1.81 29.92
CA TYR A 388 9.48 -2.87 30.15
C TYR A 388 9.98 -4.25 29.76
N ARG A 389 10.57 -4.40 28.57
CA ARG A 389 11.17 -5.66 28.11
C ARG A 389 12.25 -6.14 29.08
N THR A 390 13.16 -5.25 29.48
CA THR A 390 14.24 -5.58 30.41
C THR A 390 13.71 -5.97 31.80
N ALA A 391 12.67 -5.27 32.29
CA ALA A 391 12.03 -5.59 33.56
C ALA A 391 11.36 -6.98 33.53
N ARG A 392 10.70 -7.34 32.43
CA ARG A 392 10.11 -8.66 32.22
C ARG A 392 11.16 -9.76 32.19
N GLU A 393 12.26 -9.56 31.49
CA GLU A 393 13.38 -10.54 31.44
C GLU A 393 14.00 -10.76 32.81
N LYS A 394 14.06 -9.73 33.68
CA LYS A 394 14.60 -9.79 35.03
C LYS A 394 13.60 -10.24 36.10
N GLY A 395 12.29 -10.29 35.75
CA GLY A 395 11.22 -10.55 36.71
C GLY A 395 10.99 -9.42 37.72
N ASP A 396 11.35 -8.17 37.38
CA ASP A 396 11.18 -6.99 38.23
C ASP A 396 9.72 -6.51 38.19
N THR A 397 8.91 -7.07 39.09
CA THR A 397 7.48 -6.78 39.19
C THR A 397 7.18 -5.33 39.52
N ALA A 398 8.04 -4.65 40.29
CA ALA A 398 7.82 -3.25 40.65
C ALA A 398 7.97 -2.33 39.42
N ALA A 399 9.04 -2.51 38.64
CA ALA A 399 9.26 -1.79 37.41
C ALA A 399 8.18 -2.09 36.35
N ILE A 400 7.74 -3.35 36.25
CA ILE A 400 6.65 -3.74 35.36
C ILE A 400 5.38 -2.96 35.69
N THR A 401 4.94 -2.97 36.95
CA THR A 401 3.72 -2.27 37.38
C THR A 401 3.80 -0.74 37.17
N GLU A 402 4.97 -0.15 37.46
CA GLU A 402 5.19 1.28 37.19
C GLU A 402 5.00 1.64 35.71
N ILE A 403 5.58 0.82 34.82
CA ILE A 403 5.52 1.09 33.38
C ILE A 403 4.12 0.80 32.83
N GLU A 404 3.46 -0.28 33.27
CA GLU A 404 2.07 -0.58 32.88
C GLU A 404 1.12 0.56 33.21
N ALA A 405 1.30 1.21 34.38
CA ALA A 405 0.52 2.38 34.73
C ALA A 405 0.69 3.58 33.76
N LYS A 406 1.88 3.73 33.14
CA LYS A 406 2.12 4.75 32.11
C LYS A 406 1.42 4.44 30.78
N PHE A 407 1.13 3.17 30.50
CA PHE A 407 0.42 2.76 29.30
C PHE A 407 -1.08 2.53 29.55
N ASP A 408 -1.55 2.71 30.78
CA ASP A 408 -2.96 2.55 31.12
C ASP A 408 -3.78 3.77 30.70
N ARG A 409 -4.48 3.64 29.57
CA ARG A 409 -5.36 4.66 29.01
C ARG A 409 -6.51 5.09 29.94
N SER A 410 -6.87 4.26 30.91
CA SER A 410 -7.96 4.56 31.86
C SER A 410 -7.57 5.60 32.89
N THR A 411 -6.27 5.82 33.11
CA THR A 411 -5.74 6.83 34.03
C THR A 411 -5.41 8.15 33.31
N PRO A 412 -5.56 9.31 33.97
CA PRO A 412 -5.19 10.58 33.37
C PRO A 412 -3.71 10.64 32.94
N GLN A 413 -2.80 10.09 33.75
CA GLN A 413 -1.36 10.06 33.47
C GLN A 413 -1.04 9.17 32.28
N GLY A 414 -1.64 7.99 32.24
CA GLY A 414 -1.44 7.07 31.10
C GLY A 414 -2.04 7.62 29.80
N ALA A 415 -3.22 8.21 29.85
CA ALA A 415 -3.82 8.86 28.69
C ALA A 415 -2.95 10.03 28.16
N GLU A 416 -2.34 10.81 29.07
CA GLU A 416 -1.41 11.87 28.72
C GLU A 416 -0.12 11.31 28.08
N PHE A 417 0.51 10.30 28.69
CA PHE A 417 1.71 9.66 28.15
C PHE A 417 1.47 9.10 26.75
N LEU A 418 0.34 8.42 26.53
CA LEU A 418 -0.01 7.87 25.23
C LEU A 418 -0.21 8.97 24.17
N ARG A 419 -0.79 10.10 24.55
CA ARG A 419 -0.99 11.25 23.65
C ARG A 419 0.30 12.01 23.35
N GLU A 420 1.14 12.26 24.36
CA GLU A 420 2.31 13.13 24.24
C GLU A 420 3.56 12.39 23.75
N HIS A 421 3.67 11.10 24.00
CA HIS A 421 4.86 10.32 23.69
C HIS A 421 4.56 9.13 22.75
N PHE A 422 3.64 8.28 23.11
CA PHE A 422 3.39 7.05 22.34
C PHE A 422 2.77 7.33 20.96
N ALA A 423 2.01 8.41 20.81
CA ALA A 423 1.52 8.86 19.49
C ALA A 423 2.65 9.11 18.47
N TYR A 424 3.87 9.38 18.96
CA TYR A 424 5.07 9.59 18.14
C TYR A 424 6.05 8.42 18.19
N PHE A 425 5.64 7.26 18.69
CA PHE A 425 6.50 6.09 18.89
C PHE A 425 7.36 5.75 17.67
N GLY A 426 6.78 5.73 16.45
CA GLY A 426 7.50 5.47 15.21
C GLY A 426 8.61 6.47 14.91
N TYR A 427 8.43 7.73 15.29
CA TYR A 427 9.47 8.76 15.13
C TYR A 427 10.67 8.52 16.04
N GLY A 428 10.49 7.87 17.19
CA GLY A 428 11.57 7.58 18.14
C GLY A 428 12.70 6.70 17.61
N TYR A 429 12.49 6.02 16.51
CA TYR A 429 13.52 5.22 15.82
C TYR A 429 14.34 6.03 14.82
N LEU A 430 13.95 7.26 14.53
CA LEU A 430 14.66 8.11 13.57
C LEU A 430 15.86 8.80 14.22
N SER A 431 16.93 8.93 13.48
CA SER A 431 18.14 9.62 13.93
C SER A 431 18.14 11.11 13.62
N SER A 432 17.38 11.54 12.58
CA SER A 432 17.30 12.94 12.20
C SER A 432 15.96 13.28 11.52
N PRO A 433 15.53 14.55 11.54
CA PRO A 433 14.32 15.01 10.88
C PRO A 433 14.29 14.77 9.37
N GLU A 434 15.45 14.81 8.70
CA GLU A 434 15.58 14.65 7.25
C GLU A 434 15.15 13.25 6.77
N GLN A 435 15.14 12.26 7.68
CA GLN A 435 14.72 10.90 7.34
C GLN A 435 13.22 10.78 7.01
N ILE A 436 12.40 11.78 7.34
CA ILE A 436 10.99 11.80 6.94
C ILE A 436 10.73 12.56 5.64
N VAL A 437 11.77 13.16 5.04
CA VAL A 437 11.62 13.86 3.75
C VAL A 437 11.24 12.83 2.69
N PRO A 438 10.07 12.96 2.05
CA PRO A 438 9.64 12.02 1.03
C PRO A 438 10.39 12.27 -0.28
N ASP A 439 10.56 11.21 -1.07
CA ASP A 439 10.86 11.37 -2.48
C ASP A 439 9.62 11.94 -3.17
N VAL A 440 9.76 13.10 -3.80
CA VAL A 440 8.68 13.69 -4.61
C VAL A 440 8.69 12.99 -5.96
N PRO A 441 7.55 12.46 -6.41
CA PRO A 441 7.46 11.63 -7.60
C PRO A 441 7.75 12.37 -8.91
#